data_e633d9dbe57ae4adbe89d794ed14c2ea
#
_entry.id   e633d9dbe57ae4adbe89d794ed14c2ea
#
_cell.length_a   1.000
_cell.length_b   1.000
_cell.length_c   1.000
_cell.angle_alpha   90.00
_cell.angle_beta   90.00
_cell.angle_gamma   90.00
#
_symmetry.space_group_name_H-M   'P 1'
#
loop_
_entity.id
_entity.type
_entity.pdbx_description
1 polymer ?
#
loop_
_entity_poly.entity_id
_entity_poly.type
_entity_poly.pdbx_seq_one_letter_code
_entity_poly.pdbx_strand_id
1 'polypeptide(L)'
;MMDMVLYVMGILKEWSDLLLIAVGLSAFGVYYWQKRDEKRSAATLIKGQIDLIEERIYALKSDHQLGNISIYHSKAILQENLWEKYKHLFIKRLQKSDAELIQKFYDSAEQIEHARSDISKLLELAREQKALV
;
A
#
# COMPACT_ATOMS: atom_id res chain seq x y z
N MET A 1 -12.29 -1.87 -19.22
CA MET A 1 -11.49 -2.81 -18.42
C MET A 1 -9.99 -2.71 -18.72
N MET A 2 -9.61 -2.64 -20.00
CA MET A 2 -8.19 -2.47 -20.39
C MET A 2 -7.56 -1.18 -19.87
N ASP A 3 -8.30 -0.06 -19.91
CA ASP A 3 -7.82 1.24 -19.41
C ASP A 3 -7.54 1.23 -17.90
N MET A 4 -8.37 0.52 -17.13
CA MET A 4 -8.19 0.36 -15.70
C MET A 4 -6.97 -0.48 -15.34
N VAL A 5 -6.71 -1.54 -16.11
CA VAL A 5 -5.52 -2.37 -15.94
C VAL A 5 -4.26 -1.55 -16.24
N LEU A 6 -4.26 -0.76 -17.31
CA LEU A 6 -3.16 0.13 -17.65
C LEU A 6 -2.92 1.20 -16.58
N TYR A 7 -4.00 1.72 -15.97
CA TYR A 7 -3.92 2.66 -14.86
C TYR A 7 -3.23 2.04 -13.63
N VAL A 8 -3.63 0.82 -13.24
CA VAL A 8 -3.01 0.09 -12.14
C VAL A 8 -1.54 -0.20 -12.43
N MET A 9 -1.20 -0.60 -13.65
CA MET A 9 0.19 -0.82 -14.08
C MET A 9 1.03 0.44 -13.99
N GLY A 10 0.49 1.59 -14.38
CA GLY A 10 1.14 2.89 -14.24
C GLY A 10 1.44 3.22 -12.78
N ILE A 11 0.47 3.01 -11.89
CA ILE A 11 0.64 3.21 -10.45
C ILE A 11 1.72 2.27 -9.89
N LEU A 12 1.71 0.99 -10.27
CA LEU A 12 2.69 0.01 -9.81
C LEU A 12 4.11 0.33 -10.28
N LYS A 13 4.26 0.93 -11.47
CA LYS A 13 5.56 1.36 -11.99
C LYS A 13 6.14 2.53 -11.21
N GLU A 14 5.32 3.51 -10.84
CA GLU A 14 5.72 4.62 -9.96
C GLU A 14 6.10 4.14 -8.56
N TRP A 15 5.52 3.05 -8.12
CA TRP A 15 5.72 2.47 -6.80
C TRP A 15 7.10 1.90 -6.56
N SER A 16 7.81 1.42 -7.60
CA SER A 16 9.15 0.83 -7.42
C SER A 16 10.13 1.81 -6.76
N ASP A 17 10.06 3.09 -7.12
CA ASP A 17 10.90 4.13 -6.54
C ASP A 17 10.48 4.47 -5.11
N LEU A 18 9.15 4.53 -4.86
CA LEU A 18 8.60 4.79 -3.52
C LEU A 18 8.90 3.66 -2.54
N LEU A 19 8.93 2.41 -2.98
CA LEU A 19 9.26 1.25 -2.15
C LEU A 19 10.70 1.32 -1.61
N LEU A 20 11.66 1.72 -2.45
CA LEU A 20 13.05 1.89 -2.02
C LEU A 20 13.20 2.97 -0.96
N ILE A 21 12.49 4.08 -1.13
CA ILE A 21 12.46 5.19 -0.16
C ILE A 21 11.81 4.73 1.14
N ALA A 22 10.70 3.99 1.06
CA ALA A 22 9.98 3.49 2.24
C ALA A 22 10.84 2.53 3.07
N VAL A 23 11.60 1.64 2.44
CA VAL A 23 12.54 0.74 3.13
C VAL A 23 13.62 1.54 3.88
N GLY A 24 14.20 2.53 3.23
CA GLY A 24 15.18 3.42 3.87
C GLY A 24 14.60 4.18 5.06
N LEU A 25 13.40 4.73 4.88
CA LEU A 25 12.69 5.45 5.95
C LEU A 25 12.31 4.56 7.12
N SER A 26 11.87 3.33 6.87
CA SER A 26 11.52 2.40 7.96
C SER A 26 12.73 2.00 8.78
N ALA A 27 13.89 1.79 8.17
CA ALA A 27 15.15 1.51 8.87
C ALA A 27 15.59 2.69 9.74
N PHE A 28 15.52 3.91 9.21
CA PHE A 28 15.84 5.14 9.93
C PHE A 28 14.84 5.40 11.06
N GLY A 29 13.56 5.19 10.79
CA GLY A 29 12.48 5.35 11.76
C GLY A 29 12.67 4.45 12.97
N VAL A 30 13.01 3.18 12.78
CA VAL A 30 13.27 2.23 13.89
C VAL A 30 14.36 2.74 14.81
N TYR A 31 15.44 3.29 14.27
CA TYR A 31 16.52 3.87 15.08
C TYR A 31 16.04 5.06 15.93
N TYR A 32 15.24 5.94 15.35
CA TYR A 32 14.75 7.16 16.01
C TYR A 32 13.72 6.86 17.09
N TRP A 33 12.94 5.79 16.90
CA TRP A 33 11.78 5.46 17.72
C TRP A 33 12.09 4.52 18.88
N GLN A 34 13.31 4.00 18.98
CA GLN A 34 13.74 3.14 20.08
C GLN A 34 13.74 3.83 21.46
N LYS A 35 13.53 5.14 21.51
CA LYS A 35 13.68 5.93 22.75
C LYS A 35 12.43 6.11 23.60
N ARG A 36 11.21 5.72 23.14
CA ARG A 36 9.96 5.85 23.93
C ARG A 36 8.96 4.74 23.61
N ASP A 37 8.40 4.10 24.64
CA ASP A 37 7.59 2.88 24.51
C ASP A 37 6.32 3.03 23.66
N GLU A 38 5.52 4.10 23.84
CA GLU A 38 4.32 4.33 23.02
C GLU A 38 4.65 4.57 21.55
N LYS A 39 5.65 5.39 21.32
CA LYS A 39 6.14 5.69 19.97
C LYS A 39 6.77 4.46 19.32
N ARG A 40 7.46 3.66 20.11
CA ARG A 40 8.06 2.40 19.65
C ARG A 40 7.00 1.42 19.17
N SER A 41 5.91 1.26 19.93
CA SER A 41 4.81 0.39 19.53
C SER A 41 4.14 0.86 18.24
N ALA A 42 3.82 2.16 18.14
CA ALA A 42 3.24 2.74 16.94
C ALA A 42 4.17 2.61 15.74
N ALA A 43 5.47 2.84 15.93
CA ALA A 43 6.48 2.70 14.90
C ALA A 43 6.58 1.27 14.39
N THR A 44 6.56 0.30 15.29
CA THR A 44 6.59 -1.12 14.94
C THR A 44 5.35 -1.50 14.11
N LEU A 45 4.18 -1.01 14.48
CA LEU A 45 2.95 -1.26 13.74
C LEU A 45 2.99 -0.64 12.34
N ILE A 46 3.46 0.61 12.23
CA ILE A 46 3.60 1.30 10.94
C ILE A 46 4.60 0.56 10.05
N LYS A 47 5.76 0.21 10.61
CA LYS A 47 6.78 -0.55 9.85
C LYS A 47 6.23 -1.89 9.38
N GLY A 48 5.56 -2.62 10.26
CA GLY A 48 4.95 -3.90 9.90
C GLY A 48 3.90 -3.74 8.79
N GLN A 49 3.13 -2.68 8.84
CA GLN A 49 2.16 -2.38 7.80
C GLN A 49 2.84 -2.02 6.47
N ILE A 50 3.88 -1.22 6.48
CA ILE A 50 4.65 -0.88 5.28
C ILE A 50 5.20 -2.16 4.63
N ASP A 51 5.83 -3.03 5.42
CA ASP A 51 6.37 -4.30 4.94
C ASP A 51 5.27 -5.19 4.33
N LEU A 52 4.12 -5.25 4.96
CA LEU A 52 2.97 -6.01 4.48
C LEU A 52 2.39 -5.42 3.18
N ILE A 53 2.30 -4.11 3.08
CA ILE A 53 1.85 -3.42 1.87
C ILE A 53 2.81 -3.74 0.71
N GLU A 54 4.11 -3.66 0.95
CA GLU A 54 5.13 -3.99 -0.05
C GLU A 54 4.96 -5.43 -0.56
N GLU A 55 4.81 -6.38 0.36
CA GLU A 55 4.62 -7.79 0.03
C GLU A 55 3.38 -8.00 -0.84
N ARG A 56 2.27 -7.37 -0.47
CA ARG A 56 1.01 -7.50 -1.20
C ARG A 56 1.06 -6.85 -2.59
N ILE A 57 1.76 -5.73 -2.73
CA ILE A 57 1.95 -5.07 -4.03
C ILE A 57 2.84 -5.93 -4.93
N TYR A 58 3.89 -6.52 -4.38
CA TYR A 58 4.73 -7.46 -5.13
C TYR A 58 3.93 -8.66 -5.62
N ALA A 59 3.08 -9.24 -4.77
CA ALA A 59 2.21 -10.35 -5.14
C ALA A 59 1.22 -9.93 -6.25
N LEU A 60 0.61 -8.77 -6.12
CA LEU A 60 -0.32 -8.24 -7.11
C LEU A 60 0.37 -8.04 -8.48
N LYS A 61 1.55 -7.44 -8.48
CA LYS A 61 2.34 -7.20 -9.68
C LYS A 61 2.76 -8.51 -10.35
N SER A 62 3.28 -9.45 -9.57
CA SER A 62 3.73 -10.75 -10.06
C SER A 62 2.58 -11.54 -10.67
N ASP A 63 1.46 -11.67 -9.97
CA ASP A 63 0.30 -12.42 -10.45
C ASP A 63 -0.37 -11.74 -11.65
N HIS A 64 -0.37 -10.41 -11.69
CA HIS A 64 -0.85 -9.68 -12.86
C HIS A 64 0.00 -9.99 -14.11
N GLN A 65 1.33 -10.01 -13.96
CA GLN A 65 2.24 -10.35 -15.06
C GLN A 65 2.07 -11.79 -15.53
N LEU A 66 1.69 -12.71 -14.63
CA LEU A 66 1.40 -14.10 -14.96
C LEU A 66 -0.02 -14.31 -15.52
N GLY A 67 -0.82 -13.25 -15.60
CA GLY A 67 -2.20 -13.32 -16.07
C GLY A 67 -3.19 -13.87 -15.03
N ASN A 68 -2.78 -14.01 -13.78
CA ASN A 68 -3.63 -14.49 -12.71
C ASN A 68 -4.47 -13.35 -12.15
N ILE A 69 -5.68 -13.18 -12.68
CA ILE A 69 -6.60 -12.10 -12.26
C ILE A 69 -7.30 -12.38 -10.93
N SER A 70 -7.24 -13.61 -10.40
CA SER A 70 -7.84 -13.96 -9.11
C SER A 70 -7.21 -13.20 -7.94
N ILE A 71 -6.00 -12.69 -8.09
CA ILE A 71 -5.32 -11.88 -7.07
C ILE A 71 -6.11 -10.61 -6.71
N TYR A 72 -6.90 -10.06 -7.65
CA TYR A 72 -7.72 -8.88 -7.37
C TYR A 72 -8.85 -9.15 -6.37
N HIS A 73 -9.20 -10.41 -6.16
CA HIS A 73 -10.15 -10.84 -5.12
C HIS A 73 -9.48 -11.20 -3.81
N SER A 74 -8.16 -11.12 -3.73
CA SER A 74 -7.40 -11.45 -2.53
C SER A 74 -7.54 -10.36 -1.46
N LYS A 75 -6.81 -10.53 -0.37
CA LYS A 75 -6.83 -9.60 0.76
C LYS A 75 -6.53 -8.16 0.34
N ALA A 76 -7.20 -7.21 0.97
CA ALA A 76 -6.95 -5.78 0.79
C ALA A 76 -5.47 -5.45 1.02
N ILE A 77 -4.93 -4.57 0.19
CA ILE A 77 -3.56 -4.06 0.32
C ILE A 77 -3.44 -3.19 1.57
N LEU A 78 -4.46 -2.35 1.80
CA LEU A 78 -4.54 -1.45 2.95
C LEU A 78 -5.95 -1.52 3.54
N GLN A 79 -6.08 -2.04 4.76
CA GLN A 79 -7.35 -2.09 5.49
C GLN A 79 -7.53 -0.87 6.39
N GLU A 80 -6.52 -0.55 7.17
CA GLU A 80 -6.51 0.60 8.08
C GLU A 80 -5.25 1.40 7.85
N ASN A 81 -5.38 2.72 7.71
CA ASN A 81 -4.23 3.60 7.54
C ASN A 81 -3.62 3.92 8.90
N LEU A 82 -2.60 3.16 9.30
CA LEU A 82 -1.92 3.34 10.59
C LEU A 82 -1.14 4.65 10.66
N TRP A 83 -0.65 5.15 9.53
CA TRP A 83 0.01 6.45 9.48
C TRP A 83 -0.95 7.57 9.87
N GLU A 84 -2.14 7.62 9.30
CA GLU A 84 -3.16 8.60 9.67
C GLU A 84 -3.53 8.51 11.17
N LYS A 85 -3.59 7.29 11.70
CA LYS A 85 -3.92 7.05 13.10
C LYS A 85 -2.83 7.56 14.06
N TYR A 86 -1.56 7.35 13.72
CA TYR A 86 -0.44 7.58 14.63
C TYR A 86 0.49 8.74 14.25
N LYS A 87 0.29 9.40 13.10
CA LYS A 87 1.18 10.47 12.62
C LYS A 87 1.36 11.61 13.64
N HIS A 88 0.35 11.89 14.44
CA HIS A 88 0.42 12.95 15.46
C HIS A 88 1.52 12.72 16.51
N LEU A 89 1.95 11.46 16.70
CA LEU A 89 3.03 11.11 17.61
C LEU A 89 4.42 11.45 17.03
N PHE A 90 4.54 11.58 15.72
CA PHE A 90 5.82 11.72 15.02
C PHE A 90 6.01 13.06 14.32
N ILE A 91 4.94 13.76 13.98
CA ILE A 91 4.97 14.96 13.13
C ILE A 91 5.90 16.06 13.66
N LYS A 92 6.00 16.21 14.99
CA LYS A 92 6.87 17.21 15.61
C LYS A 92 8.36 16.86 15.60
N ARG A 93 8.69 15.60 15.37
CA ARG A 93 10.06 15.08 15.48
C ARG A 93 10.65 14.62 14.16
N LEU A 94 9.81 14.22 13.22
CA LEU A 94 10.25 13.89 11.88
C LEU A 94 10.53 15.17 11.10
N GLN A 95 11.55 15.12 10.26
CA GLN A 95 11.76 16.16 9.28
C GLN A 95 10.54 16.22 8.36
N LYS A 96 10.19 17.41 7.92
CA LYS A 96 9.03 17.63 7.05
C LYS A 96 9.10 16.78 5.79
N SER A 97 10.28 16.65 5.19
CA SER A 97 10.51 15.82 4.00
C SER A 97 10.21 14.34 4.25
N ASP A 98 10.60 13.82 5.41
CA ASP A 98 10.36 12.41 5.76
C ASP A 98 8.88 12.15 6.02
N ALA A 99 8.21 13.04 6.72
CA ALA A 99 6.77 12.96 6.95
C ALA A 99 5.98 13.00 5.64
N GLU A 100 6.38 13.87 4.71
CA GLU A 100 5.77 13.96 3.38
C GLU A 100 5.96 12.69 2.56
N LEU A 101 7.13 12.05 2.64
CA LEU A 101 7.41 10.79 1.96
C LEU A 101 6.53 9.66 2.50
N ILE A 102 6.38 9.56 3.82
CA ILE A 102 5.51 8.56 4.45
C ILE A 102 4.06 8.82 4.04
N GLN A 103 3.62 10.06 4.08
CA GLN A 103 2.27 10.45 3.66
C GLN A 103 2.03 10.05 2.20
N LYS A 104 2.97 10.35 1.32
CA LYS A 104 2.89 10.01 -0.11
C LYS A 104 2.84 8.50 -0.33
N PHE A 105 3.60 7.73 0.44
CA PHE A 105 3.55 6.27 0.40
C PHE A 105 2.14 5.75 0.73
N TYR A 106 1.54 6.23 1.82
CA TYR A 106 0.21 5.79 2.22
C TYR A 106 -0.89 6.27 1.26
N ASP A 107 -0.78 7.48 0.74
CA ASP A 107 -1.72 7.99 -0.27
C ASP A 107 -1.69 7.11 -1.53
N SER A 108 -0.50 6.71 -1.96
CA SER A 108 -0.34 5.80 -3.10
C SER A 108 -0.90 4.41 -2.80
N ALA A 109 -0.71 3.91 -1.58
CA ALA A 109 -1.28 2.62 -1.15
C ALA A 109 -2.81 2.66 -1.20
N GLU A 110 -3.42 3.74 -0.76
CA GLU A 110 -4.87 3.93 -0.83
C GLU A 110 -5.35 3.95 -2.28
N GLN A 111 -4.66 4.63 -3.17
CA GLN A 111 -5.00 4.67 -4.59
C GLN A 111 -4.95 3.27 -5.22
N ILE A 112 -3.92 2.48 -4.90
CA ILE A 112 -3.80 1.10 -5.39
C ILE A 112 -4.92 0.24 -4.83
N GLU A 113 -5.27 0.39 -3.54
CA GLU A 113 -6.37 -0.35 -2.93
C GLU A 113 -7.71 -0.01 -3.59
N HIS A 114 -7.98 1.25 -3.86
CA HIS A 114 -9.18 1.66 -4.58
C HIS A 114 -9.23 1.04 -5.98
N ALA A 115 -8.14 1.08 -6.73
CA ALA A 115 -8.07 0.49 -8.05
C ALA A 115 -8.27 -1.03 -8.00
N ARG A 116 -7.64 -1.71 -7.04
CA ARG A 116 -7.82 -3.15 -6.82
C ARG A 116 -9.27 -3.50 -6.53
N SER A 117 -9.89 -2.75 -5.63
CA SER A 117 -11.29 -2.94 -5.24
C SER A 117 -12.22 -2.74 -6.43
N ASP A 118 -11.99 -1.72 -7.26
CA ASP A 118 -12.78 -1.44 -8.44
C ASP A 118 -12.66 -2.57 -9.48
N ILE A 119 -11.45 -3.08 -9.71
CA ILE A 119 -11.22 -4.21 -10.61
C ILE A 119 -11.93 -5.45 -10.07
N SER A 120 -11.85 -5.72 -8.77
CA SER A 120 -12.55 -6.83 -8.13
C SER A 120 -14.04 -6.78 -8.37
N LYS A 121 -14.65 -5.60 -8.21
CA LYS A 121 -16.08 -5.38 -8.46
C LYS A 121 -16.45 -5.61 -9.93
N LEU A 122 -15.63 -5.12 -10.86
CA LEU A 122 -15.86 -5.33 -12.29
C LEU A 122 -15.76 -6.80 -12.68
N LEU A 123 -14.81 -7.54 -12.12
CA LEU A 123 -14.65 -8.98 -12.35
C LEU A 123 -15.86 -9.75 -11.81
N GLU A 124 -16.39 -9.36 -10.67
CA GLU A 124 -17.57 -9.97 -10.07
C GLU A 124 -18.81 -9.72 -10.93
N LEU A 125 -19.01 -8.50 -11.42
CA LEU A 125 -20.09 -8.16 -12.35
C LEU A 125 -19.99 -8.97 -13.65
N ALA A 126 -18.80 -9.12 -14.21
CA ALA A 126 -18.58 -9.92 -15.41
C ALA A 126 -18.91 -11.40 -15.16
N ARG A 127 -18.60 -11.93 -13.98
CA ARG A 127 -18.94 -13.29 -13.57
C ARG A 127 -20.46 -13.48 -13.46
N GLU A 128 -21.15 -12.51 -12.87
CA GLU A 128 -22.62 -12.52 -12.76
C GLU A 128 -23.29 -12.48 -14.14
N GLN A 129 -22.81 -11.66 -15.06
CA GLN A 129 -23.32 -11.61 -16.43
C GLN A 129 -23.13 -12.94 -17.17
N LYS A 130 -22.00 -13.61 -16.97
CA LYS A 130 -21.75 -14.96 -17.52
C LYS A 130 -22.70 -16.00 -16.95
N ALA A 131 -23.07 -15.89 -15.69
CA ALA A 131 -24.01 -16.80 -15.04
C ALA A 131 -25.44 -16.63 -15.52
N LEU A 132 -25.82 -15.44 -16.02
CA LEU A 132 -27.15 -15.12 -16.54
C LEU A 132 -27.35 -15.53 -18.02
N VAL A 133 -26.30 -15.86 -18.72
CA VAL A 133 -26.31 -16.32 -20.10
C VAL A 133 -26.19 -17.83 -20.15
#